data_bc7db679c5351afc6dc51328cc6903ab
#
_entry.id   bc7db679c5351afc6dc51328cc6903ab
#
_cell.length_a   1.000
_cell.length_b   1.000
_cell.length_c   1.000
_cell.angle_alpha   90.00
_cell.angle_beta   90.00
_cell.angle_gamma   90.00
#
_symmetry.space_group_name_H-M   'P 1'
#
loop_
_entity.id
_entity.type
_entity.pdbx_description
1 polymer ?
#
loop_
_entity_poly.entity_id
_entity_poly.type
_entity_poly.pdbx_seq_one_letter_code
_entity_poly.pdbx_strand_id
1 'polypeptide(L)' 'MHDNEIKQEIFETPDLGIAAFLLVKGCKLLVAERSKGRYSFVFEDRTKCATLALEYVNSDFSKFDAALKNLKNLIR' A
#
# COMPACT_ATOMS: atom_id res chain seq x y z
N MET A 1 25.21 -16.57 6.32
CA MET A 1 24.86 -16.19 6.07
C MET A 1 24.39 -15.65 5.69
N HIS A 2 24.21 -15.57 5.51
CA HIS A 2 23.72 -15.10 5.09
C HIS A 2 22.94 -14.44 4.79
N ASP A 3 22.80 -14.29 4.74
CA ASP A 3 22.10 -13.74 4.40
C ASP A 3 21.38 -13.15 4.17
N ASN A 4 21.38 -13.34 4.26
CA ASN A 4 20.76 -12.83 4.05
C ASN A 4 20.14 -12.25 3.80
N GLU A 5 20.12 -12.37 3.80
CA GLU A 5 19.71 -11.90 3.61
C GLU A 5 19.00 -11.44 3.34
N ILE A 6 18.84 -11.57 3.23
CA ILE A 6 18.33 -11.15 2.98
C ILE A 6 17.58 -10.75 2.62
N LYS A 7 17.21 -10.83 2.33
CA LYS A 7 16.69 -10.44 1.87
C LYS A 7 15.64 -9.74 1.88
N GLN A 8 15.92 -9.16 1.51
CA GLN A 8 14.93 -8.38 1.74
C GLN A 8 13.81 -8.59 0.90
N GLU A 9 12.71 -8.87 1.49
CA GLU A 9 11.52 -9.03 0.73
C GLU A 9 10.82 -7.71 0.60
N ILE A 10 10.12 -7.55 -0.51
CA ILE A 10 9.40 -6.32 -0.75
C ILE A 10 7.90 -6.60 -0.76
N PHE A 11 7.14 -5.53 -0.59
CA PHE A 11 5.69 -5.57 -0.63
C PHE A 11 5.23 -4.67 -1.76
N GLU A 12 4.47 -5.21 -2.69
CA GLU A 12 4.00 -4.43 -3.82
C GLU A 12 2.48 -4.35 -3.80
N THR A 13 1.94 -3.19 -4.08
CA THR A 13 0.49 -2.99 -4.12
C THR A 13 0.12 -1.98 -5.18
N PRO A 14 -0.98 -2.20 -5.90
CA PRO A 14 -1.50 -1.21 -6.82
C PRO A 14 -2.51 -0.29 -6.14
N ASP A 15 -2.81 -0.52 -4.88
CA ASP A 15 -3.86 0.20 -4.16
C ASP A 15 -3.31 1.46 -3.53
N LEU A 16 -3.81 2.61 -4.00
CA LEU A 16 -3.35 3.90 -3.50
C LEU A 16 -3.66 4.09 -2.01
N GLY A 17 -4.82 3.59 -1.57
CA GLY A 17 -5.19 3.72 -0.16
C GLY A 17 -4.25 2.96 0.75
N ILE A 18 -3.93 1.72 0.37
CA ILE A 18 -2.99 0.92 1.15
C ILE A 18 -1.62 1.59 1.16
N ALA A 19 -1.17 2.06 -0.01
CA ALA A 19 0.14 2.71 -0.10
C ALA A 19 0.21 3.93 0.81
N ALA A 20 -0.85 4.74 0.80
CA ALA A 20 -0.90 5.93 1.66
C ALA A 20 -0.85 5.55 3.13
N PHE A 21 -1.58 4.50 3.51
CA PHE A 21 -1.58 4.03 4.89
C PHE A 21 -0.19 3.58 5.31
N LEU A 22 0.50 2.84 4.43
CA LEU A 22 1.84 2.37 4.73
C LEU A 22 2.82 3.54 4.92
N LEU A 23 2.68 4.58 4.11
CA LEU A 23 3.51 5.77 4.28
C LEU A 23 3.27 6.44 5.62
N VAL A 24 2.00 6.57 6.01
CA VAL A 24 1.66 7.19 7.29
C VAL A 24 2.25 6.39 8.44
N LYS A 25 2.31 5.07 8.28
CA LYS A 25 2.85 4.19 9.31
C LYS A 25 4.37 4.11 9.30
N GLY A 26 5.02 4.82 8.39
CA GLY A 26 6.47 4.88 8.38
C GLY A 26 7.17 3.84 7.55
N CYS A 27 6.45 3.13 6.70
CA CYS A 27 7.08 2.17 5.81
C CYS A 27 7.86 2.91 4.73
N LYS A 28 8.95 2.31 4.28
CA LYS A 28 9.80 2.95 3.30
C LYS A 28 9.35 2.62 1.89
N LEU A 29 8.99 3.64 1.14
CA LEU A 29 8.60 3.48 -0.25
C LEU A 29 9.84 3.43 -1.12
N LEU A 30 9.96 2.38 -1.93
CA LEU A 30 11.10 2.21 -2.81
C LEU A 30 10.80 2.63 -4.23
N VAL A 31 9.59 2.35 -4.71
CA VAL A 31 9.20 2.65 -6.07
C VAL A 31 7.75 3.10 -6.11
N ALA A 32 7.46 4.10 -6.90
CA ALA A 32 6.10 4.53 -7.16
C ALA A 32 5.99 4.80 -8.65
N GLU A 33 5.18 4.02 -9.33
CA GLU A 33 5.05 4.11 -10.78
C GLU A 33 3.61 4.08 -11.22
N ARG A 34 3.39 4.55 -12.42
CA ARG A 34 2.09 4.45 -13.06
C ARG A 34 2.34 4.00 -14.49
N SER A 35 1.68 2.93 -14.89
CA SER A 35 1.83 2.40 -16.23
C SER A 35 0.47 1.94 -16.73
N LYS A 36 0.06 2.45 -17.89
CA LYS A 36 -1.20 2.07 -18.52
C LYS A 36 -2.38 2.24 -17.59
N GLY A 37 -2.37 3.31 -16.82
CA GLY A 37 -3.48 3.62 -15.92
C GLY A 37 -3.45 2.86 -14.61
N ARG A 38 -2.41 2.08 -14.36
CA ARG A 38 -2.28 1.31 -13.14
C ARG A 38 -1.15 1.84 -12.31
N TYR A 39 -1.36 1.83 -10.99
CA TYR A 39 -0.32 2.22 -10.06
C TYR A 39 0.45 0.99 -9.59
N SER A 40 1.69 1.21 -9.22
CA SER A 40 2.50 0.18 -8.59
C SER A 40 3.35 0.85 -7.53
N PHE A 41 3.18 0.42 -6.29
CA PHE A 41 3.94 0.95 -5.17
C PHE A 41 4.70 -0.19 -4.52
N VAL A 42 6.01 -0.01 -4.37
CA VAL A 42 6.86 -1.05 -3.79
C VAL A 42 7.46 -0.53 -2.50
N PHE A 43 7.30 -1.30 -1.44
CA PHE A 43 7.79 -0.94 -0.12
C PHE A 43 8.78 -1.97 0.38
N GLU A 44 9.65 -1.52 1.26
CA GLU A 44 10.61 -2.37 1.94
C GLU A 44 9.92 -3.06 3.11
N ASP A 45 10.39 -4.27 3.46
CA ASP A 45 9.90 -5.02 4.63
C ASP A 45 8.49 -5.59 4.40
N ARG A 46 8.48 -6.67 3.65
CA ARG A 46 7.23 -7.32 3.27
C ARG A 46 6.36 -7.72 4.46
N THR A 47 6.99 -8.30 5.49
CA THR A 47 6.23 -8.78 6.64
C THR A 47 5.51 -7.66 7.36
N LYS A 48 6.23 -6.56 7.60
CA LYS A 48 5.64 -5.41 8.26
C LYS A 48 4.52 -4.82 7.42
N CYS A 49 4.77 -4.68 6.12
CA CYS A 49 3.77 -4.09 5.23
C CYS A 49 2.53 -4.95 5.11
N ALA A 50 2.70 -6.27 5.04
CA ALA A 50 1.56 -7.17 4.94
C ALA A 50 0.68 -7.08 6.18
N THR A 51 1.31 -7.00 7.35
CA THR A 51 0.58 -6.86 8.61
C THR A 51 -0.20 -5.55 8.64
N LEU A 52 0.45 -4.47 8.21
CA LEU A 52 -0.21 -3.16 8.20
C LEU A 52 -1.31 -3.09 7.15
N ALA A 53 -1.12 -3.75 6.00
CA ALA A 53 -2.16 -3.78 4.98
C ALA A 53 -3.42 -4.45 5.50
N LEU A 54 -3.24 -5.50 6.29
CA LEU A 54 -4.37 -6.17 6.90
C LEU A 54 -5.06 -5.26 7.92
N GLU A 55 -4.26 -4.52 8.68
CA GLU A 55 -4.78 -3.54 9.62
C GLU A 55 -5.60 -2.48 8.89
N TYR A 56 -5.11 -2.03 7.74
CA TYR A 56 -5.80 -1.04 6.94
C TYR A 56 -7.20 -1.51 6.54
N VAL A 57 -7.31 -2.76 6.11
CA VAL A 57 -8.59 -3.33 5.67
C VAL A 57 -9.64 -3.24 6.76
N ASN A 58 -9.21 -3.35 8.01
CA ASN A 58 -10.11 -3.33 9.15
C ASN A 58 -10.22 -1.95 9.81
N SER A 59 -9.67 -0.92 9.16
CA SER A 59 -9.61 0.40 9.76
C SER A 59 -10.65 1.35 9.17
N ASP A 60 -10.83 2.47 9.83
CA ASP A 60 -11.69 3.52 9.31
C ASP A 60 -11.12 4.15 8.04
N PHE A 61 -9.81 4.05 7.84
CA PHE A 61 -9.19 4.57 6.62
C PHE A 61 -9.71 3.85 5.39
N SER A 62 -9.91 2.54 5.51
CA SER A 62 -10.45 1.75 4.41
C SER A 62 -11.88 2.20 4.08
N LYS A 63 -12.67 2.45 5.12
CA LYS A 63 -14.04 2.91 4.94
C LYS A 63 -14.08 4.29 4.30
N PHE A 64 -13.19 5.16 4.73
CA PHE A 64 -13.09 6.50 4.19
C PHE A 64 -12.74 6.44 2.70
N ASP A 65 -11.77 5.62 2.35
CA ASP A 65 -11.34 5.48 0.97
C ASP A 65 -12.46 4.95 0.08
N ALA A 66 -13.21 3.99 0.59
CA ALA A 66 -14.35 3.45 -0.15
C ALA A 66 -15.42 4.51 -0.36
N ALA A 67 -15.65 5.32 0.65
CA ALA A 67 -16.63 6.41 0.55
C ALA A 67 -16.20 7.42 -0.50
N LEU A 68 -14.91 7.75 -0.54
CA LEU A 68 -14.39 8.66 -1.55
C LEU A 68 -14.65 8.13 -2.95
N LYS A 69 -14.41 6.87 -3.17
CA LYS A 69 -14.62 6.26 -4.47
C LYS A 69 -16.09 6.27 -4.86
N ASN A 70 -16.96 5.99 -3.90
CA ASN A 70 -18.40 6.03 -4.15
C ASN A 70 -18.85 7.42 -4.55
N LEU A 71 -18.36 8.43 -3.84
CA LEU A 71 -18.73 9.80 -4.14
C LEU A 71 -18.27 10.21 -5.54
N LYS A 72 -17.08 9.82 -5.92
CA LYS A 72 -16.58 10.12 -7.25
C LYS A 72 -17.45 9.47 -8.32
N ASN A 73 -17.93 8.28 -8.07
CA ASN A 73 -18.80 7.60 -9.03
C ASN A 73 -20.14 8.26 -9.15
N LEU A 74 -20.62 8.90 -8.10
CA LEU A 74 -21.93 9.56 -8.12
C LEU A 74 -21.92 10.83 -8.95
N ILE A 75 -20.78 11.50 -9.02
CA ILE A 75 -20.72 12.82 -9.67
C ILE A 75 -19.95 12.85 -10.98
N ARG A 76 -19.61 11.70 -11.52
CA ARG A 76 -18.87 11.67 -12.78
C ARG A 76 -19.75 11.95 -13.99
#